data_83b2c2a934be6aefe3908a3a8f38b666
#
_entry.id   83b2c2a934be6aefe3908a3a8f38b666
#
_cell.length_a   1.000
_cell.length_b   1.000
_cell.length_c   1.000
_cell.angle_alpha   90.00
_cell.angle_beta   90.00
_cell.angle_gamma   90.00
#
_symmetry.space_group_name_H-M   'P 1'
#
loop_
_entity.id
_entity.type
_entity.pdbx_description
1 polymer ?
#
loop_
_entity_poly.entity_id
_entity_poly.type
_entity_poly.pdbx_seq_one_letter_code
_entity_poly.pdbx_strand_id
1 'polypeptide(L)'
;MRTRRIVATLAALATAVLMSMGLAPEACAQAQINTKKMKIGDFPEKIMKVVLTGNPMIDSVLQDEISSGWRISPYEFCTVEDFEANKGNSEFYFMLLSKAQFKKEDAPGIEFLTVVKGGKGADKGIDEMLEACTFPVRAAQMPSGREFDFLPYIIGAMQGYIQKSMTDDRVGYAGLGKYAAGLGGTAGKKVVFASGDVSKNLPETVKEKALAAGIEIVDDDEADELLGTGDMNCIVSYTVAPSNPEFGSYCYKMLFGAGDHKLYYFRKQSVGRDGDCGFIASEFNKLAAVRR
;
A
#
# COMPACT_ATOMS: atom_id res chain seq x y z
N MET A 1 -35.48 -45.50 -24.47
CA MET A 1 -35.24 -44.01 -24.63
C MET A 1 -35.33 -43.16 -23.36
N ARG A 2 -35.87 -43.67 -22.23
CA ARG A 2 -35.96 -42.92 -20.95
C ARG A 2 -34.68 -42.89 -20.11
N THR A 3 -33.84 -43.90 -20.18
CA THR A 3 -32.62 -44.02 -19.36
C THR A 3 -31.47 -43.10 -19.81
N ARG A 4 -31.37 -42.76 -21.09
CA ARG A 4 -30.33 -41.83 -21.60
C ARG A 4 -30.55 -40.35 -21.22
N ARG A 5 -31.79 -39.92 -20.96
CA ARG A 5 -32.09 -38.54 -20.53
C ARG A 5 -31.80 -38.32 -19.06
N ILE A 6 -31.91 -39.33 -18.21
CA ILE A 6 -31.62 -39.19 -16.77
C ILE A 6 -30.12 -39.08 -16.52
N VAL A 7 -29.28 -39.80 -17.28
CA VAL A 7 -27.81 -39.74 -17.14
C VAL A 7 -27.27 -38.39 -17.63
N ALA A 8 -27.85 -37.80 -18.69
CA ALA A 8 -27.45 -36.47 -19.20
C ALA A 8 -27.81 -35.34 -18.23
N THR A 9 -28.94 -35.46 -17.52
CA THR A 9 -29.39 -34.46 -16.53
C THR A 9 -28.55 -34.50 -15.25
N LEU A 10 -28.14 -35.69 -14.80
CA LEU A 10 -27.25 -35.87 -13.66
C LEU A 10 -25.82 -35.42 -13.94
N ALA A 11 -25.31 -35.59 -15.17
CA ALA A 11 -24.01 -35.11 -15.57
C ALA A 11 -23.98 -33.57 -15.66
N ALA A 12 -25.07 -32.95 -16.12
CA ALA A 12 -25.19 -31.48 -16.17
C ALA A 12 -25.29 -30.82 -14.78
N LEU A 13 -25.97 -31.49 -13.81
CA LEU A 13 -25.99 -31.02 -12.42
C LEU A 13 -24.66 -31.20 -11.70
N ALA A 14 -23.94 -32.30 -11.98
CA ALA A 14 -22.61 -32.52 -11.39
C ALA A 14 -21.58 -31.52 -11.91
N THR A 15 -21.66 -31.10 -13.19
CA THR A 15 -20.78 -30.08 -13.76
C THR A 15 -21.10 -28.67 -13.22
N ALA A 16 -22.36 -28.38 -12.94
CA ALA A 16 -22.77 -27.08 -12.35
C ALA A 16 -22.34 -26.97 -10.87
N VAL A 17 -22.33 -28.08 -10.12
CA VAL A 17 -21.88 -28.10 -8.73
C VAL A 17 -20.34 -28.07 -8.62
N LEU A 18 -19.61 -28.62 -9.59
CA LEU A 18 -18.14 -28.55 -9.64
C LEU A 18 -17.62 -27.18 -10.10
N MET A 19 -18.43 -26.38 -10.81
CA MET A 19 -18.07 -25.00 -11.15
C MET A 19 -18.40 -23.98 -10.03
N SER A 20 -19.14 -24.37 -8.99
CA SER A 20 -19.43 -23.51 -7.84
C SER A 20 -18.49 -23.69 -6.64
N MET A 21 -17.52 -24.61 -6.71
CA MET A 21 -16.55 -24.88 -5.65
C MET A 21 -15.14 -24.33 -5.96
N GLY A 22 -15.02 -23.27 -6.66
CA GLY A 22 -13.70 -22.75 -6.95
C GLY A 22 -13.69 -21.41 -7.62
N LEU A 23 -14.15 -20.41 -6.94
CA LEU A 23 -13.77 -19.01 -7.13
C LEU A 23 -14.45 -18.27 -5.98
N ALA A 24 -13.80 -18.22 -4.81
CA ALA A 24 -13.96 -17.04 -4.00
C ALA A 24 -13.63 -15.89 -4.95
N PRO A 25 -14.48 -14.88 -5.14
CA PRO A 25 -14.09 -13.72 -5.92
C PRO A 25 -12.90 -13.11 -5.17
N GLU A 26 -11.68 -13.35 -5.68
CA GLU A 26 -10.59 -12.46 -5.35
C GLU A 26 -11.14 -11.08 -5.67
N ALA A 27 -11.32 -10.25 -4.65
CA ALA A 27 -11.74 -8.87 -4.82
C ALA A 27 -10.59 -8.17 -5.55
N CYS A 28 -10.55 -8.29 -6.86
CA CYS A 28 -9.70 -7.50 -7.72
C CYS A 28 -10.26 -6.07 -7.70
N ALA A 29 -9.96 -5.35 -6.62
CA ALA A 29 -10.19 -3.92 -6.59
C ALA A 29 -9.26 -3.31 -7.64
N GLN A 30 -9.81 -2.89 -8.78
CA GLN A 30 -9.13 -1.95 -9.63
C GLN A 30 -8.98 -0.67 -8.82
N ALA A 31 -7.81 -0.48 -8.20
CA ALA A 31 -7.49 0.78 -7.55
C ALA A 31 -7.30 1.85 -8.62
N GLN A 32 -8.37 2.22 -9.28
CA GLN A 32 -8.51 3.59 -9.71
C GLN A 32 -8.67 4.36 -8.41
N ILE A 33 -7.61 5.09 -8.03
CA ILE A 33 -7.68 6.07 -6.96
C ILE A 33 -8.94 6.88 -7.22
N ASN A 34 -9.99 6.58 -6.47
CA ASN A 34 -11.29 7.20 -6.70
C ASN A 34 -11.12 8.67 -6.34
N THR A 35 -11.18 9.54 -7.34
CA THR A 35 -11.04 10.99 -7.15
C THR A 35 -12.18 11.61 -6.33
N LYS A 36 -13.19 10.84 -5.95
CA LYS A 36 -14.25 11.25 -5.03
C LYS A 36 -13.78 11.17 -3.58
N LYS A 37 -12.70 11.89 -3.27
CA LYS A 37 -12.25 12.04 -1.89
C LYS A 37 -13.30 12.76 -1.08
N MET A 38 -13.65 12.17 0.02
CA MET A 38 -14.68 12.57 0.93
C MET A 38 -14.07 13.36 2.08
N LYS A 39 -14.88 14.21 2.72
CA LYS A 39 -14.58 14.70 4.06
C LYS A 39 -14.65 13.53 5.03
N ILE A 40 -13.55 13.26 5.72
CA ILE A 40 -13.41 12.17 6.69
C ILE A 40 -13.43 12.69 8.14
N GLY A 41 -14.07 13.85 8.37
CA GLY A 41 -14.13 14.47 9.70
C GLY A 41 -14.86 13.65 10.75
N ASP A 42 -15.70 12.71 10.32
CA ASP A 42 -16.40 11.77 11.21
C ASP A 42 -15.56 10.52 11.57
N PHE A 43 -14.36 10.38 11.04
CA PHE A 43 -13.50 9.20 11.25
C PHE A 43 -13.27 8.88 12.74
N PRO A 44 -13.02 9.85 13.64
CA PRO A 44 -12.78 9.57 15.05
C PRO A 44 -13.98 8.99 15.80
N GLU A 45 -15.18 9.25 15.28
CA GLU A 45 -16.47 8.84 15.90
C GLU A 45 -16.95 7.48 15.39
N LYS A 46 -16.32 6.97 14.32
CA LYS A 46 -16.71 5.72 13.66
C LYS A 46 -15.75 4.59 14.04
N ILE A 47 -16.27 3.37 13.99
CA ILE A 47 -15.47 2.17 14.25
C ILE A 47 -14.70 1.80 12.97
N MET A 48 -13.39 1.66 13.08
CA MET A 48 -12.57 1.07 12.03
C MET A 48 -12.53 -0.44 12.20
N LYS A 49 -13.07 -1.18 11.24
CA LYS A 49 -12.97 -2.64 11.17
C LYS A 49 -11.72 -3.01 10.38
N VAL A 50 -10.78 -3.69 11.04
CA VAL A 50 -9.55 -4.21 10.43
C VAL A 50 -9.84 -5.60 9.93
N VAL A 51 -9.89 -5.77 8.62
CA VAL A 51 -10.22 -7.04 7.97
C VAL A 51 -8.98 -7.92 7.92
N LEU A 52 -9.02 -9.04 8.62
CA LEU A 52 -7.94 -10.03 8.64
C LEU A 52 -7.92 -10.80 7.32
N THR A 53 -6.72 -11.10 6.85
CA THR A 53 -6.48 -11.67 5.52
C THR A 53 -6.56 -13.21 5.49
N GLY A 54 -6.49 -13.85 6.66
CA GLY A 54 -6.29 -15.28 6.81
C GLY A 54 -4.82 -15.72 6.65
N ASN A 55 -3.90 -14.80 6.37
CA ASN A 55 -2.46 -15.05 6.42
C ASN A 55 -1.93 -14.75 7.83
N PRO A 56 -1.51 -15.77 8.61
CA PRO A 56 -1.14 -15.57 10.00
C PRO A 56 -0.03 -14.55 10.24
N MET A 57 0.94 -14.44 9.33
CA MET A 57 2.05 -13.50 9.47
C MET A 57 1.57 -12.06 9.30
N ILE A 58 0.79 -11.78 8.25
CA ILE A 58 0.24 -10.43 8.01
C ILE A 58 -0.73 -10.06 9.11
N ASP A 59 -1.60 -10.99 9.48
CA ASP A 59 -2.64 -10.76 10.49
C ASP A 59 -2.01 -10.49 11.86
N SER A 60 -0.90 -11.18 12.22
CA SER A 60 -0.16 -10.89 13.45
C SER A 60 0.38 -9.46 13.45
N VAL A 61 1.06 -9.04 12.37
CA VAL A 61 1.60 -7.67 12.28
C VAL A 61 0.46 -6.64 12.33
N LEU A 62 -0.63 -6.85 11.58
CA LEU A 62 -1.79 -5.95 11.64
C LEU A 62 -2.37 -5.84 13.05
N GLN A 63 -2.53 -6.97 13.75
CA GLN A 63 -3.06 -7.01 15.10
C GLN A 63 -2.15 -6.30 16.10
N ASP A 64 -0.84 -6.56 16.04
CA ASP A 64 0.15 -5.98 16.95
C ASP A 64 0.26 -4.47 16.75
N GLU A 65 0.39 -4.01 15.50
CA GLU A 65 0.57 -2.59 15.19
C GLU A 65 -0.69 -1.76 15.44
N ILE A 66 -1.87 -2.29 15.09
CA ILE A 66 -3.12 -1.58 15.38
C ILE A 66 -3.38 -1.54 16.89
N SER A 67 -3.15 -2.64 17.61
CA SER A 67 -3.38 -2.68 19.06
C SER A 67 -2.42 -1.77 19.82
N SER A 68 -1.15 -1.72 19.43
CA SER A 68 -0.12 -0.90 20.08
C SER A 68 -0.14 0.56 19.63
N GLY A 69 -0.43 0.86 18.36
CA GLY A 69 -0.18 2.15 17.73
C GLY A 69 -1.41 2.95 17.28
N TRP A 70 -2.55 2.32 16.98
CA TRP A 70 -3.72 3.05 16.45
C TRP A 70 -4.45 3.86 17.53
N ARG A 71 -4.65 5.18 17.28
CA ARG A 71 -5.20 6.11 18.28
C ARG A 71 -6.21 7.11 17.74
N ILE A 72 -6.53 7.07 16.44
CA ILE A 72 -7.36 8.11 15.79
C ILE A 72 -8.83 7.73 15.65
N SER A 73 -9.18 6.49 15.95
CA SER A 73 -10.57 6.01 16.01
C SER A 73 -10.68 4.75 16.88
N PRO A 74 -11.88 4.38 17.38
CA PRO A 74 -12.15 3.03 17.84
C PRO A 74 -11.88 2.02 16.72
N TYR A 75 -11.47 0.80 17.06
CA TYR A 75 -11.24 -0.26 16.08
C TYR A 75 -11.72 -1.63 16.58
N GLU A 76 -11.98 -2.52 15.63
CA GLU A 76 -12.29 -3.93 15.84
C GLU A 76 -11.63 -4.76 14.73
N PHE A 77 -11.18 -5.97 15.06
CA PHE A 77 -10.77 -6.93 14.04
C PHE A 77 -11.98 -7.72 13.54
N CYS A 78 -12.02 -8.03 12.25
CA CYS A 78 -13.10 -8.77 11.65
C CYS A 78 -12.60 -9.69 10.53
N THR A 79 -13.45 -10.62 10.11
CA THR A 79 -13.17 -11.51 8.98
C THR A 79 -13.60 -10.88 7.65
N VAL A 80 -13.23 -11.51 6.53
CA VAL A 80 -13.71 -11.11 5.20
C VAL A 80 -15.23 -11.27 5.10
N GLU A 81 -15.79 -12.30 5.72
CA GLU A 81 -17.25 -12.52 5.75
C GLU A 81 -17.96 -11.41 6.53
N ASP A 82 -17.38 -10.96 7.65
CA ASP A 82 -17.90 -9.82 8.41
C ASP A 82 -17.85 -8.53 7.61
N PHE A 83 -16.76 -8.31 6.86
CA PHE A 83 -16.66 -7.19 5.93
C PHE A 83 -17.77 -7.22 4.89
N GLU A 84 -17.95 -8.34 4.19
CA GLU A 84 -18.97 -8.51 3.17
C GLU A 84 -20.38 -8.26 3.71
N ALA A 85 -20.67 -8.74 4.94
CA ALA A 85 -21.97 -8.54 5.59
C ALA A 85 -22.21 -7.09 6.02
N ASN A 86 -21.15 -6.33 6.33
CA ASN A 86 -21.27 -5.00 6.95
C ASN A 86 -20.79 -3.84 6.07
N LYS A 87 -20.21 -4.10 4.89
CA LYS A 87 -19.66 -3.04 4.02
C LYS A 87 -20.67 -1.98 3.59
N GLY A 88 -21.97 -2.31 3.61
CA GLY A 88 -23.07 -1.36 3.36
C GLY A 88 -23.37 -0.41 4.53
N ASN A 89 -22.76 -0.57 5.70
CA ASN A 89 -23.03 0.25 6.87
C ASN A 89 -22.07 1.46 6.95
N SER A 90 -22.60 2.68 6.90
CA SER A 90 -21.82 3.93 6.95
C SER A 90 -21.27 4.28 8.34
N GLU A 91 -21.61 3.50 9.38
CA GLU A 91 -21.02 3.64 10.72
C GLU A 91 -19.63 3.03 10.83
N PHE A 92 -19.16 2.34 9.78
CA PHE A 92 -17.87 1.68 9.77
C PHE A 92 -16.93 2.29 8.73
N TYR A 93 -15.65 2.33 9.07
CA TYR A 93 -14.54 2.33 8.13
C TYR A 93 -13.92 0.93 8.10
N PHE A 94 -13.38 0.53 6.97
CA PHE A 94 -12.73 -0.77 6.81
C PHE A 94 -11.30 -0.57 6.36
N MET A 95 -10.36 -1.13 7.12
CA MET A 95 -8.96 -1.28 6.71
C MET A 95 -8.76 -2.69 6.18
N LEU A 96 -8.31 -2.81 4.94
CA LEU A 96 -8.15 -4.12 4.30
C LEU A 96 -7.01 -4.13 3.29
N LEU A 97 -6.40 -5.29 3.07
CA LEU A 97 -5.52 -5.52 1.94
C LEU A 97 -6.33 -5.76 0.68
N SER A 98 -5.97 -5.07 -0.39
CA SER A 98 -6.62 -5.19 -1.70
C SER A 98 -5.58 -5.26 -2.81
N LYS A 99 -5.81 -6.13 -3.79
CA LYS A 99 -4.96 -6.21 -4.98
C LYS A 99 -5.48 -5.26 -6.06
N ALA A 100 -4.59 -4.49 -6.67
CA ALA A 100 -4.94 -3.59 -7.76
C ALA A 100 -4.36 -4.05 -9.08
N GLN A 101 -5.20 -4.00 -10.11
CA GLN A 101 -4.80 -4.22 -11.49
C GLN A 101 -4.97 -2.92 -12.27
N PHE A 102 -3.90 -2.40 -12.83
CA PHE A 102 -3.96 -1.23 -13.70
C PHE A 102 -4.25 -1.64 -15.14
N LYS A 103 -4.82 -0.71 -15.91
CA LYS A 103 -5.35 -0.94 -17.27
C LYS A 103 -4.42 -1.69 -18.24
N LYS A 104 -3.11 -1.67 -18.01
CA LYS A 104 -2.10 -2.28 -18.88
C LYS A 104 -1.48 -3.54 -18.28
N GLU A 105 -1.99 -4.02 -17.17
CA GLU A 105 -1.49 -5.22 -16.50
C GLU A 105 -2.42 -6.39 -16.79
N ASP A 106 -1.86 -7.57 -17.05
CA ASP A 106 -2.61 -8.80 -17.30
C ASP A 106 -3.18 -9.39 -16.00
N ALA A 107 -2.57 -9.07 -14.85
CA ALA A 107 -3.00 -9.47 -13.51
C ALA A 107 -2.68 -8.34 -12.49
N PRO A 108 -3.29 -8.36 -11.30
CA PRO A 108 -2.96 -7.42 -10.24
C PRO A 108 -1.45 -7.43 -9.93
N GLY A 109 -0.79 -6.27 -10.08
CA GLY A 109 0.64 -6.13 -9.90
C GLY A 109 1.04 -5.80 -8.46
N ILE A 110 0.20 -5.09 -7.74
CA ILE A 110 0.50 -4.55 -6.40
C ILE A 110 -0.65 -4.82 -5.44
N GLU A 111 -0.31 -5.10 -4.19
CA GLU A 111 -1.21 -5.20 -3.06
C GLU A 111 -1.13 -3.91 -2.22
N PHE A 112 -2.28 -3.38 -1.84
CA PHE A 112 -2.44 -2.12 -1.11
C PHE A 112 -3.13 -2.34 0.22
N LEU A 113 -2.70 -1.63 1.25
CA LEU A 113 -3.48 -1.44 2.47
C LEU A 113 -4.39 -0.22 2.26
N THR A 114 -5.68 -0.44 2.32
CA THR A 114 -6.69 0.57 1.97
C THR A 114 -7.65 0.78 3.13
N VAL A 115 -8.00 2.04 3.39
CA VAL A 115 -9.08 2.41 4.32
C VAL A 115 -10.21 3.03 3.52
N VAL A 116 -11.37 2.39 3.57
CA VAL A 116 -12.60 2.85 2.90
C VAL A 116 -13.74 3.03 3.90
N LYS A 117 -14.68 3.93 3.60
CA LYS A 117 -15.90 4.07 4.38
C LYS A 117 -16.99 3.14 3.86
N GLY A 118 -17.68 2.46 4.74
CA GLY A 118 -18.86 1.68 4.43
C GLY A 118 -20.02 2.50 3.89
N GLY A 119 -21.01 1.83 3.32
CA GLY A 119 -22.23 2.44 2.80
C GLY A 119 -22.16 2.67 1.28
N LYS A 120 -22.06 3.92 0.84
CA LYS A 120 -22.18 4.29 -0.57
C LYS A 120 -21.10 3.61 -1.44
N GLY A 121 -21.52 2.90 -2.47
CA GLY A 121 -20.65 2.22 -3.44
C GLY A 121 -20.29 0.79 -3.06
N ALA A 122 -20.53 0.35 -1.83
CA ALA A 122 -20.16 -0.97 -1.33
C ALA A 122 -20.81 -2.15 -2.11
N ASP A 123 -21.98 -1.92 -2.70
CA ASP A 123 -22.65 -2.87 -3.56
C ASP A 123 -21.96 -3.11 -4.91
N LYS A 124 -21.07 -2.19 -5.31
CA LYS A 124 -20.36 -2.21 -6.59
C LYS A 124 -18.91 -2.68 -6.49
N GLY A 125 -18.36 -2.71 -5.29
CA GLY A 125 -16.99 -3.12 -5.01
C GLY A 125 -16.20 -2.06 -4.21
N ILE A 126 -15.01 -2.45 -3.73
CA ILE A 126 -14.16 -1.59 -2.90
C ILE A 126 -13.73 -0.32 -3.63
N ASP A 127 -13.50 -0.40 -4.94
CA ASP A 127 -13.10 0.69 -5.83
C ASP A 127 -14.17 1.78 -6.00
N GLU A 128 -15.44 1.46 -5.72
CA GLU A 128 -16.55 2.43 -5.72
C GLU A 128 -16.88 2.97 -4.31
N MET A 129 -16.27 2.41 -3.26
CA MET A 129 -16.39 2.93 -1.91
C MET A 129 -15.62 4.23 -1.73
N LEU A 130 -15.97 4.99 -0.69
CA LEU A 130 -15.29 6.24 -0.39
C LEU A 130 -13.95 5.98 0.30
N GLU A 131 -12.86 6.26 -0.41
CA GLU A 131 -11.50 6.04 0.07
C GLU A 131 -11.07 7.14 1.05
N ALA A 132 -10.60 6.74 2.24
CA ALA A 132 -9.91 7.62 3.17
C ALA A 132 -8.40 7.64 2.91
N CYS A 133 -7.81 6.48 2.66
CA CYS A 133 -6.37 6.33 2.43
C CYS A 133 -6.06 5.00 1.73
N THR A 134 -5.05 4.99 0.85
CA THR A 134 -4.52 3.78 0.21
C THR A 134 -3.01 3.86 0.09
N PHE A 135 -2.31 2.86 0.65
CA PHE A 135 -0.85 2.73 0.59
C PHE A 135 -0.44 1.45 -0.15
N PRO A 136 0.55 1.51 -1.05
CA PRO A 136 1.15 0.32 -1.63
C PRO A 136 1.94 -0.44 -0.54
N VAL A 137 1.74 -1.76 -0.47
CA VAL A 137 2.39 -2.60 0.53
C VAL A 137 3.46 -3.47 -0.09
N ARG A 138 3.11 -4.22 -1.16
CA ARG A 138 4.02 -5.20 -1.77
C ARG A 138 3.62 -5.56 -3.20
N ALA A 139 4.49 -6.29 -3.89
CA ALA A 139 4.11 -6.99 -5.11
C ALA A 139 3.02 -8.04 -4.82
N ALA A 140 2.00 -8.10 -5.68
CA ALA A 140 0.84 -8.98 -5.44
C ALA A 140 1.12 -10.46 -5.70
N GLN A 141 2.16 -10.80 -6.48
CA GLN A 141 2.46 -12.18 -6.89
C GLN A 141 3.66 -12.78 -6.17
N MET A 142 4.82 -12.13 -6.21
CA MET A 142 6.04 -12.59 -5.54
C MET A 142 6.55 -11.49 -4.62
N PRO A 143 6.01 -11.36 -3.41
CA PRO A 143 6.46 -10.37 -2.44
C PRO A 143 7.90 -10.66 -2.00
N SER A 144 8.64 -9.61 -1.63
CA SER A 144 10.05 -9.71 -1.24
C SER A 144 10.27 -10.22 0.17
N GLY A 145 9.29 -10.05 1.04
CA GLY A 145 9.40 -10.26 2.48
C GLY A 145 9.61 -8.96 3.26
N ARG A 146 10.20 -7.92 2.65
CA ARG A 146 10.44 -6.61 3.27
C ARG A 146 9.16 -5.91 3.73
N GLU A 147 8.02 -6.26 3.16
CA GLU A 147 6.72 -5.73 3.58
C GLU A 147 6.41 -5.96 5.06
N PHE A 148 6.95 -7.01 5.69
CA PHE A 148 6.74 -7.27 7.11
C PHE A 148 7.45 -6.21 7.97
N ASP A 149 8.63 -5.76 7.57
CA ASP A 149 9.37 -4.71 8.25
C ASP A 149 8.76 -3.34 8.03
N PHE A 150 8.19 -3.09 6.85
CA PHE A 150 7.61 -1.80 6.48
C PHE A 150 6.13 -1.61 6.85
N LEU A 151 5.37 -2.69 7.09
CA LEU A 151 3.95 -2.59 7.43
C LEU A 151 3.67 -1.72 8.67
N PRO A 152 4.45 -1.79 9.78
CA PRO A 152 4.36 -0.86 10.89
C PRO A 152 4.46 0.61 10.49
N TYR A 153 5.42 0.93 9.62
CA TYR A 153 5.67 2.29 9.13
C TYR A 153 4.56 2.77 8.20
N ILE A 154 4.03 1.88 7.37
CA ILE A 154 2.88 2.16 6.51
C ILE A 154 1.65 2.49 7.37
N ILE A 155 1.35 1.70 8.41
CA ILE A 155 0.22 1.93 9.33
C ILE A 155 0.41 3.28 10.05
N GLY A 156 1.60 3.58 10.57
CA GLY A 156 1.92 4.85 11.20
C GLY A 156 1.74 6.04 10.25
N ALA A 157 2.23 5.93 9.03
CA ALA A 157 2.08 6.94 7.98
C ALA A 157 0.61 7.13 7.56
N MET A 158 -0.17 6.04 7.46
CA MET A 158 -1.61 6.10 7.20
C MET A 158 -2.35 6.87 8.29
N GLN A 159 -2.06 6.57 9.55
CA GLN A 159 -2.63 7.27 10.69
C GLN A 159 -2.33 8.77 10.62
N GLY A 160 -1.07 9.14 10.40
CA GLY A 160 -0.66 10.54 10.24
C GLY A 160 -1.34 11.25 9.07
N TYR A 161 -1.46 10.57 7.92
CA TYR A 161 -2.15 11.11 6.75
C TYR A 161 -3.65 11.31 7.00
N ILE A 162 -4.35 10.32 7.56
CA ILE A 162 -5.78 10.41 7.90
C ILE A 162 -6.00 11.54 8.90
N GLN A 163 -5.20 11.61 9.96
CA GLN A 163 -5.28 12.68 10.96
C GLN A 163 -5.09 14.07 10.35
N LYS A 164 -4.14 14.22 9.45
CA LYS A 164 -3.92 15.50 8.74
C LYS A 164 -5.09 15.82 7.79
N SER A 165 -5.62 14.80 7.10
CA SER A 165 -6.74 14.96 6.16
C SER A 165 -8.06 15.33 6.86
N MET A 166 -8.26 14.92 8.13
CA MET A 166 -9.41 15.35 8.94
C MET A 166 -9.38 16.86 9.23
N THR A 167 -8.20 17.45 9.34
CA THR A 167 -8.01 18.86 9.70
C THR A 167 -7.74 19.77 8.49
N ASP A 168 -7.31 19.20 7.37
CA ASP A 168 -7.03 19.93 6.12
C ASP A 168 -7.54 19.15 4.91
N ASP A 169 -8.74 19.49 4.45
CA ASP A 169 -9.37 18.86 3.27
C ASP A 169 -8.47 18.88 2.04
N ARG A 170 -7.58 19.88 1.90
CA ARG A 170 -6.64 19.99 0.76
C ARG A 170 -5.64 18.85 0.74
N VAL A 171 -5.20 18.37 1.91
CA VAL A 171 -4.32 17.19 2.02
C VAL A 171 -5.08 15.94 1.57
N GLY A 172 -6.29 15.75 2.07
CA GLY A 172 -7.16 14.65 1.66
C GLY A 172 -7.37 14.61 0.14
N TYR A 173 -7.69 15.74 -0.50
CA TYR A 173 -7.88 15.83 -1.96
C TYR A 173 -6.59 15.65 -2.77
N ALA A 174 -5.46 16.13 -2.27
CA ALA A 174 -4.19 16.09 -3.00
C ALA A 174 -3.46 14.73 -2.89
N GLY A 175 -3.79 13.93 -1.87
CA GLY A 175 -3.25 12.58 -1.67
C GLY A 175 -1.83 12.54 -1.10
N LEU A 176 -1.31 11.32 -0.97
CA LEU A 176 -0.03 11.02 -0.34
C LEU A 176 1.15 11.78 -0.96
N GLY A 177 1.17 11.95 -2.28
CA GLY A 177 2.24 12.69 -2.96
C GLY A 177 2.34 14.14 -2.52
N LYS A 178 1.23 14.79 -2.18
CA LYS A 178 1.23 16.14 -1.61
C LYS A 178 1.52 16.15 -0.12
N TYR A 179 1.01 15.16 0.61
CA TYR A 179 1.28 15.00 2.04
C TYR A 179 2.79 14.84 2.31
N ALA A 180 3.48 14.02 1.51
CA ALA A 180 4.89 13.69 1.63
C ALA A 180 5.79 14.44 0.61
N ALA A 181 5.38 15.61 0.12
CA ALA A 181 6.15 16.35 -0.90
C ALA A 181 7.38 17.11 -0.33
N GLY A 182 7.55 17.13 0.99
CA GLY A 182 8.52 17.96 1.67
C GLY A 182 9.85 17.28 1.94
N LEU A 183 10.73 17.11 0.94
CA LEU A 183 12.10 16.59 1.15
C LEU A 183 12.93 17.43 2.14
N GLY A 184 12.56 18.68 2.41
CA GLY A 184 13.23 19.52 3.42
C GLY A 184 13.26 18.92 4.83
N GLY A 185 12.30 18.07 5.19
CA GLY A 185 12.29 17.33 6.45
C GLY A 185 13.40 16.29 6.59
N THR A 186 14.13 15.96 5.51
CA THR A 186 15.26 15.04 5.52
C THR A 186 16.58 15.71 5.89
N ALA A 187 16.62 17.06 5.93
CA ALA A 187 17.84 17.81 6.28
C ALA A 187 18.32 17.43 7.70
N GLY A 188 19.61 17.17 7.82
CA GLY A 188 20.23 16.78 9.09
C GLY A 188 20.02 15.33 9.53
N LYS A 189 19.24 14.53 8.77
CA LYS A 189 19.03 13.10 9.07
C LYS A 189 19.93 12.22 8.18
N LYS A 190 20.30 11.04 8.65
CA LYS A 190 20.87 9.98 7.80
C LYS A 190 19.79 9.50 6.84
N VAL A 191 20.06 9.43 5.54
CA VAL A 191 19.14 8.86 4.54
C VAL A 191 19.81 7.66 3.90
N VAL A 192 19.13 6.52 3.98
CA VAL A 192 19.63 5.24 3.50
C VAL A 192 18.71 4.71 2.41
N PHE A 193 19.30 4.31 1.33
CA PHE A 193 18.62 3.60 0.26
C PHE A 193 19.04 2.14 0.23
N ALA A 194 18.10 1.25 0.25
CA ALA A 194 18.33 -0.14 -0.09
C ALA A 194 18.75 -0.23 -1.57
N SER A 195 19.73 -1.07 -1.90
CA SER A 195 20.25 -1.21 -3.25
C SER A 195 19.19 -1.65 -4.26
N GLY A 196 18.23 -2.49 -3.83
CA GLY A 196 17.08 -2.92 -4.61
C GLY A 196 16.09 -1.80 -4.92
N ASP A 197 16.09 -0.72 -4.15
CA ASP A 197 15.24 0.46 -4.35
C ASP A 197 15.85 1.48 -5.32
N VAL A 198 17.10 1.29 -5.73
CA VAL A 198 17.83 2.24 -6.59
C VAL A 198 17.77 1.82 -8.05
N SER A 199 17.61 2.81 -8.94
CA SER A 199 17.66 2.60 -10.38
C SER A 199 18.94 1.91 -10.81
N LYS A 200 18.83 0.84 -11.61
CA LYS A 200 19.97 0.14 -12.21
C LYS A 200 20.82 1.05 -13.10
N ASN A 201 20.24 2.15 -13.57
CA ASN A 201 20.89 3.14 -14.45
C ASN A 201 21.39 4.37 -13.69
N LEU A 202 21.54 4.31 -12.34
CA LEU A 202 22.01 5.45 -11.55
C LEU A 202 23.50 5.70 -11.83
N PRO A 203 23.88 6.91 -12.37
CA PRO A 203 25.29 7.23 -12.67
C PRO A 203 26.14 7.28 -11.40
N GLU A 204 27.39 6.82 -11.49
CA GLU A 204 28.33 6.83 -10.36
C GLU A 204 28.56 8.24 -9.79
N THR A 205 28.66 9.23 -10.65
CA THR A 205 28.78 10.64 -10.25
C THR A 205 27.61 11.15 -9.40
N VAL A 206 26.42 10.53 -9.54
CA VAL A 206 25.25 10.85 -8.71
C VAL A 206 25.36 10.17 -7.35
N LYS A 207 25.87 8.94 -7.30
CA LYS A 207 26.13 8.21 -6.06
C LYS A 207 27.18 8.93 -5.21
N GLU A 208 28.27 9.37 -5.81
CA GLU A 208 29.31 10.15 -5.13
C GLU A 208 28.76 11.46 -4.53
N LYS A 209 27.92 12.18 -5.29
CA LYS A 209 27.24 13.41 -4.79
C LYS A 209 26.26 13.11 -3.68
N ALA A 210 25.54 11.98 -3.77
CA ALA A 210 24.62 11.53 -2.74
C ALA A 210 25.37 11.23 -1.44
N LEU A 211 26.44 10.46 -1.52
CA LEU A 211 27.31 10.14 -0.37
C LEU A 211 27.85 11.41 0.30
N ALA A 212 28.35 12.37 -0.49
CA ALA A 212 28.84 13.65 0.02
C ALA A 212 27.74 14.49 0.70
N ALA A 213 26.46 14.22 0.39
CA ALA A 213 25.29 14.83 1.05
C ALA A 213 24.74 14.00 2.23
N GLY A 214 25.45 12.94 2.66
CA GLY A 214 25.01 12.06 3.74
C GLY A 214 23.84 11.14 3.33
N ILE A 215 23.78 10.74 2.06
CA ILE A 215 22.85 9.77 1.50
C ILE A 215 23.66 8.51 1.18
N GLU A 216 23.32 7.41 1.84
CA GLU A 216 24.00 6.13 1.68
C GLU A 216 23.17 5.16 0.84
N ILE A 217 23.83 4.29 0.09
CA ILE A 217 23.22 3.15 -0.58
C ILE A 217 23.88 1.91 0.01
N VAL A 218 23.07 1.05 0.62
CA VAL A 218 23.51 -0.17 1.31
C VAL A 218 22.76 -1.37 0.73
N ASP A 219 23.10 -2.60 1.15
CA ASP A 219 22.27 -3.73 0.78
C ASP A 219 20.88 -3.69 1.47
N ASP A 220 19.96 -4.52 1.00
CA ASP A 220 18.57 -4.48 1.44
C ASP A 220 18.46 -4.89 2.92
N ASP A 221 19.22 -5.89 3.36
CA ASP A 221 19.20 -6.39 4.75
C ASP A 221 19.74 -5.31 5.72
N GLU A 222 20.84 -4.64 5.36
CA GLU A 222 21.39 -3.53 6.16
C GLU A 222 20.41 -2.36 6.25
N ALA A 223 19.71 -2.03 5.15
CA ALA A 223 18.70 -0.99 5.15
C ALA A 223 17.54 -1.32 6.09
N ASP A 224 17.06 -2.58 6.08
CA ASP A 224 15.96 -3.04 6.92
C ASP A 224 16.38 -3.15 8.40
N GLU A 225 17.62 -3.54 8.70
CA GLU A 225 18.18 -3.46 10.05
C GLU A 225 18.21 -2.02 10.56
N LEU A 226 18.65 -1.05 9.73
CA LEU A 226 18.66 0.37 10.10
C LEU A 226 17.25 0.92 10.33
N LEU A 227 16.25 0.48 9.57
CA LEU A 227 14.86 0.80 9.80
C LEU A 227 14.41 0.31 11.18
N GLY A 228 14.71 -0.94 11.53
CA GLY A 228 14.36 -1.57 12.80
C GLY A 228 15.02 -0.96 14.04
N THR A 229 16.06 -0.11 13.89
CA THR A 229 16.72 0.55 15.04
C THR A 229 15.84 1.55 15.77
N GLY A 230 14.79 2.07 15.13
CA GLY A 230 13.97 3.14 15.70
C GLY A 230 14.69 4.49 15.82
N ASP A 231 15.81 4.71 15.11
CA ASP A 231 16.55 5.97 15.17
C ASP A 231 15.74 7.14 14.57
N MET A 232 15.47 8.14 15.41
CA MET A 232 14.78 9.38 15.02
C MET A 232 15.49 10.16 13.91
N ASN A 233 16.79 9.91 13.71
CA ASN A 233 17.62 10.58 12.71
C ASN A 233 17.90 9.72 11.48
N CYS A 234 17.25 8.55 11.35
CA CYS A 234 17.39 7.68 10.21
C CYS A 234 16.11 7.67 9.34
N ILE A 235 16.31 7.72 8.02
CA ILE A 235 15.25 7.62 7.01
C ILE A 235 15.67 6.52 6.04
N VAL A 236 14.76 5.59 5.74
CA VAL A 236 15.03 4.43 4.88
C VAL A 236 14.08 4.41 3.68
N SER A 237 14.59 3.97 2.55
CA SER A 237 13.82 3.83 1.30
C SER A 237 12.99 2.56 1.29
N TYR A 238 11.86 2.63 0.59
CA TYR A 238 11.03 1.47 0.25
C TYR A 238 10.39 1.67 -1.13
N THR A 239 10.62 0.73 -2.03
CA THR A 239 10.03 0.72 -3.36
C THR A 239 9.07 -0.46 -3.51
N VAL A 240 7.84 -0.17 -3.94
CA VAL A 240 6.84 -1.19 -4.25
C VAL A 240 6.57 -1.18 -5.75
N ALA A 241 6.79 -2.32 -6.39
CA ALA A 241 6.60 -2.52 -7.80
C ALA A 241 5.98 -3.90 -8.09
N PRO A 242 5.34 -4.11 -9.25
CA PRO A 242 4.98 -5.46 -9.70
C PRO A 242 6.22 -6.35 -9.79
N SER A 243 6.08 -7.64 -9.55
CA SER A 243 7.20 -8.60 -9.67
C SER A 243 7.81 -8.65 -11.07
N ASN A 244 6.97 -8.45 -12.09
CA ASN A 244 7.37 -8.27 -13.49
C ASN A 244 6.84 -6.93 -13.98
N PRO A 245 7.59 -5.83 -13.79
CA PRO A 245 7.11 -4.50 -14.15
C PRO A 245 7.05 -4.34 -15.66
N GLU A 246 5.85 -4.14 -16.20
CA GLU A 246 5.61 -3.93 -17.63
C GLU A 246 5.52 -2.44 -17.97
N PHE A 247 5.79 -2.11 -19.23
CA PHE A 247 5.65 -0.74 -19.72
C PHE A 247 4.24 -0.18 -19.48
N GLY A 248 4.17 0.84 -18.63
CA GLY A 248 2.94 1.54 -18.29
C GLY A 248 2.18 0.97 -17.08
N SER A 249 2.71 -0.04 -16.40
CA SER A 249 2.35 -0.35 -15.02
C SER A 249 2.88 0.75 -14.09
N TYR A 250 2.64 0.64 -12.80
CA TYR A 250 3.06 1.65 -11.83
C TYR A 250 3.95 1.04 -10.76
N CYS A 251 4.91 1.83 -10.29
CA CYS A 251 5.66 1.58 -9.07
C CYS A 251 5.55 2.77 -8.11
N TYR A 252 5.87 2.52 -6.85
CA TYR A 252 5.76 3.50 -5.77
C TYR A 252 7.08 3.57 -5.02
N LYS A 253 7.56 4.79 -4.78
CA LYS A 253 8.80 5.08 -4.08
C LYS A 253 8.51 5.86 -2.83
N MET A 254 9.03 5.41 -1.72
CA MET A 254 8.75 5.95 -0.40
C MET A 254 10.04 6.13 0.41
N LEU A 255 10.04 7.11 1.31
CA LEU A 255 11.06 7.28 2.34
C LEU A 255 10.36 7.35 3.69
N PHE A 256 10.69 6.45 4.59
CA PHE A 256 10.12 6.38 5.93
C PHE A 256 11.16 6.73 7.00
N GLY A 257 10.74 7.46 8.03
CA GLY A 257 11.57 7.70 9.20
C GLY A 257 11.54 6.49 10.14
N ALA A 258 12.71 5.98 10.50
CA ALA A 258 12.85 4.78 11.35
C ALA A 258 12.26 4.96 12.74
N GLY A 259 12.43 6.14 13.36
CA GLY A 259 11.95 6.37 14.73
C GLY A 259 10.60 7.07 14.84
N ASP A 260 10.17 7.82 13.81
CA ASP A 260 8.93 8.61 13.86
C ASP A 260 7.81 8.08 12.98
N HIS A 261 8.05 7.01 12.23
CA HIS A 261 7.13 6.35 11.29
C HIS A 261 6.50 7.34 10.27
N LYS A 262 7.17 8.48 10.02
CA LYS A 262 6.68 9.46 9.07
C LYS A 262 7.05 9.10 7.64
N LEU A 263 6.13 9.43 6.73
CA LEU A 263 6.39 9.40 5.31
C LEU A 263 7.00 10.73 4.86
N TYR A 264 8.30 10.72 4.52
CA TYR A 264 9.06 11.89 4.06
C TYR A 264 8.97 12.10 2.57
N TYR A 265 8.75 11.03 1.81
CA TYR A 265 8.64 11.06 0.36
C TYR A 265 7.66 10.00 -0.13
N PHE A 266 6.86 10.37 -1.11
CA PHE A 266 5.97 9.45 -1.83
C PHE A 266 5.89 9.83 -3.29
N ARG A 267 6.13 8.88 -4.16
CA ARG A 267 5.97 9.08 -5.60
C ARG A 267 5.39 7.84 -6.26
N LYS A 268 4.28 8.02 -6.96
CA LYS A 268 3.78 7.07 -7.96
C LYS A 268 4.47 7.36 -9.29
N GLN A 269 5.05 6.36 -9.93
CA GLN A 269 5.72 6.48 -11.21
C GLN A 269 5.20 5.43 -12.18
N SER A 270 4.97 5.83 -13.44
CA SER A 270 4.74 4.87 -14.51
C SER A 270 6.05 4.20 -14.91
N VAL A 271 6.03 2.89 -15.05
CA VAL A 271 7.18 2.08 -15.45
C VAL A 271 7.52 2.34 -16.91
N GLY A 272 8.77 2.62 -17.18
CA GLY A 272 9.32 2.82 -18.51
C GLY A 272 9.49 1.50 -19.28
N ARG A 273 10.00 1.60 -20.52
CA ARG A 273 10.27 0.41 -21.37
C ARG A 273 11.41 -0.46 -20.85
N ASP A 274 12.28 0.10 -20.01
CA ASP A 274 13.38 -0.56 -19.33
C ASP A 274 12.99 -1.36 -18.09
N GLY A 275 11.71 -1.24 -17.66
CA GLY A 275 11.19 -1.91 -16.47
C GLY A 275 11.76 -1.36 -15.15
N ASP A 276 12.48 -0.22 -15.18
CA ASP A 276 13.14 0.34 -14.00
C ASP A 276 12.13 1.02 -13.05
N CYS A 277 12.08 0.54 -11.82
CA CYS A 277 11.21 1.03 -10.75
C CYS A 277 11.96 1.76 -9.64
N GLY A 278 13.30 1.75 -9.66
CA GLY A 278 14.16 2.32 -8.61
C GLY A 278 14.19 3.86 -8.61
N PHE A 279 14.72 4.42 -7.53
CA PHE A 279 14.98 5.86 -7.41
C PHE A 279 16.01 6.31 -8.44
N ILE A 280 15.68 7.34 -9.23
CA ILE A 280 16.47 7.83 -10.35
C ILE A 280 17.33 9.04 -9.98
N ALA A 281 18.31 9.37 -10.84
CA ALA A 281 19.27 10.47 -10.65
C ALA A 281 18.61 11.82 -10.29
N SER A 282 17.45 12.16 -10.86
CA SER A 282 16.77 13.42 -10.57
C SER A 282 16.22 13.47 -9.14
N GLU A 283 15.85 12.33 -8.53
CA GLU A 283 15.38 12.23 -7.16
C GLU A 283 16.55 12.38 -6.19
N PHE A 284 17.66 11.69 -6.43
CA PHE A 284 18.89 11.86 -5.66
C PHE A 284 19.42 13.31 -5.69
N ASN A 285 19.44 13.94 -6.86
CA ASN A 285 19.87 15.34 -6.98
C ASN A 285 18.96 16.31 -6.19
N LYS A 286 17.65 16.11 -6.21
CA LYS A 286 16.71 16.90 -5.42
C LYS A 286 16.93 16.70 -3.93
N LEU A 287 17.12 15.46 -3.49
CA LEU A 287 17.36 15.12 -2.09
C LEU A 287 18.69 15.74 -1.62
N ALA A 288 19.77 15.60 -2.40
CA ALA A 288 21.06 16.21 -2.08
C ALA A 288 21.01 17.76 -2.03
N ALA A 289 20.15 18.37 -2.84
CA ALA A 289 20.02 19.84 -2.88
C ALA A 289 19.39 20.43 -1.61
N VAL A 290 18.46 19.74 -0.97
CA VAL A 290 17.79 20.21 0.28
C VAL A 290 18.62 19.93 1.54
N ARG A 291 19.76 19.22 1.40
CA ARG A 291 20.65 18.80 2.49
C ARG A 291 21.96 19.61 2.56
N ARG A 292 22.13 20.56 1.66
CA ARG A 292 23.29 21.47 1.59
C ARG A 292 23.18 22.68 2.53
#